data_928162df7f47b28f6d169ff1a81b6e53
#
_entry.id   928162df7f47b28f6d169ff1a81b6e53
#
_cell.length_a   1.000
_cell.length_b   1.000
_cell.length_c   1.000
_cell.angle_alpha   90.00
_cell.angle_beta   90.00
_cell.angle_gamma   90.00
#
_symmetry.space_group_name_H-M   'P 1'
#
loop_
_entity.id
_entity.type
_entity.pdbx_description
1 polymer ?
#
loop_
_entity_poly.entity_id
_entity_poly.type
_entity_poly.pdbx_seq_one_letter_code
_entity_poly.pdbx_strand_id
1 'polypeptide(L)'
;SSYFMEGTSARLQLNPGLQPTKGYFNMPIIGSFNMSASSNVLGTSDIIDLMDSGSDLYSNDKLFDRLKADNRLNVNLNTDILSFGWYRGKGFWSVNVGLRADFGAALAKDMFSMMRTMNGFALEDVAGTNQSYSLSNQTLNMKAYAEVGLGYSRRITEKLTVGGRVKVLLGLARAEMNINQFDLNLDVPNPQYTNYADYESRGELSPSDWYGAHYDYSANGNVITTLKGGGMTFDNNGMIDNFDLDAGDLGIAGSGFGIDLGASYKVWDNLTVSASILDL
;
A
#
# COMPACT_ATOMS: atom_id res chain seq x y z
N SER A 1 -15.43 9.51 -13.53
CA SER A 1 -15.62 9.00 -12.17
C SER A 1 -16.93 8.22 -12.11
N SER A 2 -16.87 6.99 -11.59
CA SER A 2 -18.04 6.09 -11.42
C SER A 2 -19.16 6.71 -10.57
N TYR A 3 -18.86 7.72 -9.77
CA TYR A 3 -19.84 8.50 -8.99
C TYR A 3 -20.95 9.09 -9.86
N PHE A 4 -20.62 9.55 -11.05
CA PHE A 4 -21.56 10.19 -11.98
C PHE A 4 -22.19 9.23 -13.01
N MET A 5 -21.81 7.95 -12.97
CA MET A 5 -22.33 6.94 -13.90
C MET A 5 -23.60 6.30 -13.34
N GLU A 6 -24.77 6.76 -13.75
CA GLU A 6 -26.07 6.36 -13.18
C GLU A 6 -26.42 4.87 -13.35
N GLY A 7 -25.83 4.21 -14.34
CA GLY A 7 -26.09 2.79 -14.63
C GLY A 7 -25.19 1.81 -13.86
N THR A 8 -24.25 2.26 -13.00
CA THR A 8 -23.29 1.38 -12.35
C THR A 8 -23.60 1.17 -10.87
N SER A 9 -23.36 -0.06 -10.40
CA SER A 9 -23.43 -0.42 -8.96
C SER A 9 -22.34 0.25 -8.13
N ALA A 10 -21.23 0.63 -8.77
CA ALA A 10 -20.07 1.22 -8.10
C ALA A 10 -20.39 2.54 -7.38
N ARG A 11 -21.37 3.30 -7.86
CA ARG A 11 -21.80 4.54 -7.19
C ARG A 11 -22.41 4.33 -5.82
N LEU A 12 -23.05 3.18 -5.57
CA LEU A 12 -23.60 2.83 -4.26
C LEU A 12 -22.53 2.64 -3.19
N GLN A 13 -21.34 2.18 -3.59
CA GLN A 13 -20.20 2.05 -2.68
C GLN A 13 -19.62 3.41 -2.28
N LEU A 14 -19.78 4.42 -3.14
CA LEU A 14 -19.33 5.79 -2.90
C LEU A 14 -20.39 6.63 -2.16
N ASN A 15 -21.67 6.31 -2.38
CA ASN A 15 -22.77 6.97 -1.70
C ASN A 15 -24.02 6.08 -1.74
N PRO A 16 -24.42 5.47 -0.62
CA PRO A 16 -25.62 4.63 -0.56
C PRO A 16 -26.93 5.33 -0.92
N GLY A 17 -26.97 6.68 -0.89
CA GLY A 17 -28.12 7.49 -1.31
C GLY A 17 -28.26 7.65 -2.82
N LEU A 18 -27.32 7.14 -3.63
CA LEU A 18 -27.36 7.22 -5.10
C LEU A 18 -27.92 5.93 -5.70
N GLN A 19 -29.23 5.79 -5.71
CA GLN A 19 -29.89 4.64 -6.31
C GLN A 19 -29.55 4.51 -7.80
N PRO A 20 -29.19 3.30 -8.31
CA PRO A 20 -29.08 3.05 -9.74
C PRO A 20 -30.45 3.10 -10.40
N THR A 21 -30.49 3.31 -11.70
CA THR A 21 -31.74 3.40 -12.46
C THR A 21 -32.49 2.07 -12.58
N LYS A 22 -31.78 0.95 -12.45
CA LYS A 22 -32.31 -0.42 -12.58
C LYS A 22 -31.68 -1.34 -11.53
N GLY A 23 -32.35 -2.47 -11.26
CA GLY A 23 -31.73 -3.59 -10.57
C GLY A 23 -30.54 -4.12 -11.39
N TYR A 24 -29.57 -4.68 -10.71
CA TYR A 24 -28.36 -5.20 -11.36
C TYR A 24 -27.90 -6.51 -10.73
N PHE A 25 -27.11 -7.25 -11.50
CA PHE A 25 -26.42 -8.45 -11.07
C PHE A 25 -25.06 -8.50 -11.75
N ASN A 26 -23.99 -8.50 -10.96
CA ASN A 26 -22.61 -8.58 -11.43
C ASN A 26 -21.98 -9.85 -10.86
N MET A 27 -21.30 -10.61 -11.71
CA MET A 27 -20.56 -11.81 -11.36
C MET A 27 -19.04 -11.59 -11.50
N PRO A 28 -18.21 -12.49 -10.92
CA PRO A 28 -16.77 -12.51 -11.16
C PRO A 28 -16.50 -12.56 -12.68
N ILE A 29 -15.41 -11.93 -13.13
CA ILE A 29 -15.00 -11.81 -14.55
C ILE A 29 -15.68 -10.63 -15.27
N ILE A 30 -16.92 -10.29 -14.94
CA ILE A 30 -17.65 -9.15 -15.50
C ILE A 30 -17.83 -8.04 -14.44
N GLY A 31 -17.43 -8.32 -13.19
CA GLY A 31 -17.53 -7.39 -12.07
C GLY A 31 -16.58 -6.19 -12.18
N SER A 32 -16.84 -5.18 -11.38
CA SER A 32 -16.03 -3.96 -11.37
C SER A 32 -14.65 -4.24 -10.77
N PHE A 33 -13.62 -4.16 -11.58
CA PHE A 33 -12.25 -4.01 -11.13
C PHE A 33 -11.90 -2.51 -11.15
N ASN A 34 -11.55 -1.98 -10.00
CA ASN A 34 -11.09 -0.60 -9.84
C ASN A 34 -9.69 -0.62 -9.27
N MET A 35 -8.78 -0.01 -10.00
CA MET A 35 -7.44 0.31 -9.51
C MET A 35 -7.29 1.83 -9.51
N SER A 36 -6.85 2.36 -8.39
CA SER A 36 -6.43 3.75 -8.30
C SER A 36 -5.03 3.83 -7.73
N ALA A 37 -4.21 4.65 -8.34
CA ALA A 37 -2.88 4.93 -7.88
C ALA A 37 -2.68 6.44 -7.81
N SER A 38 -2.04 6.91 -6.75
CA SER A 38 -1.68 8.32 -6.58
C SER A 38 -0.27 8.43 -6.01
N SER A 39 0.51 9.34 -6.58
CA SER A 39 1.86 9.65 -6.12
C SER A 39 2.12 11.13 -6.32
N ASN A 40 3.00 11.69 -5.48
CA ASN A 40 3.49 13.05 -5.66
C ASN A 40 4.71 13.13 -6.59
N VAL A 41 5.19 11.99 -7.11
CA VAL A 41 6.42 11.87 -7.93
C VAL A 41 6.19 11.02 -9.17
N LEU A 42 5.53 9.87 -9.03
CA LEU A 42 5.32 8.92 -10.12
C LEU A 42 4.05 9.24 -10.90
N GLY A 43 4.14 9.22 -12.22
CA GLY A 43 2.98 9.21 -13.11
C GLY A 43 2.38 7.81 -13.25
N THR A 44 1.20 7.72 -13.85
CA THR A 44 0.52 6.44 -14.06
C THR A 44 1.37 5.47 -14.92
N SER A 45 2.07 5.98 -15.94
CA SER A 45 2.97 5.17 -16.76
C SER A 45 4.13 4.59 -15.95
N ASP A 46 4.74 5.40 -15.09
CA ASP A 46 5.85 4.95 -14.25
C ASP A 46 5.42 3.79 -13.31
N ILE A 47 4.21 3.90 -12.76
CA ILE A 47 3.65 2.87 -11.86
C ILE A 47 3.41 1.57 -12.65
N ILE A 48 2.86 1.65 -13.86
CA ILE A 48 2.62 0.50 -14.71
C ILE A 48 3.97 -0.15 -15.10
N ASP A 49 4.94 0.66 -15.53
CA ASP A 49 6.26 0.19 -15.93
C ASP A 49 6.99 -0.51 -14.79
N LEU A 50 6.87 -0.01 -13.55
CA LEU A 50 7.42 -0.65 -12.36
C LEU A 50 6.77 -1.99 -12.04
N MET A 51 5.45 -2.09 -12.23
CA MET A 51 4.71 -3.35 -12.01
C MET A 51 5.02 -4.41 -13.07
N ASP A 52 5.27 -3.99 -14.31
CA ASP A 52 5.47 -4.89 -15.46
C ASP A 52 6.94 -5.31 -15.62
N SER A 53 7.87 -4.40 -15.41
CA SER A 53 9.30 -4.64 -15.66
C SER A 53 10.08 -5.15 -14.45
N GLY A 54 9.50 -5.09 -13.23
CA GLY A 54 10.23 -5.39 -11.99
C GLY A 54 11.48 -4.52 -11.79
N SER A 55 11.55 -3.38 -12.49
CA SER A 55 12.69 -2.47 -12.40
C SER A 55 12.68 -1.72 -11.07
N ASP A 56 13.85 -1.63 -10.46
CA ASP A 56 14.01 -0.91 -9.20
C ASP A 56 13.91 0.59 -9.39
N LEU A 57 13.14 1.27 -8.54
CA LEU A 57 13.02 2.74 -8.54
C LEU A 57 14.35 3.44 -8.39
N TYR A 58 15.27 2.87 -7.63
CA TYR A 58 16.57 3.47 -7.34
C TYR A 58 17.62 3.26 -8.43
N SER A 59 17.49 2.25 -9.29
CA SER A 59 18.42 1.99 -10.39
C SER A 59 18.11 2.80 -11.66
N ASN A 60 16.89 3.36 -11.78
CA ASN A 60 16.48 4.16 -12.91
C ASN A 60 16.78 5.65 -12.67
N ASP A 61 17.78 6.20 -13.37
CA ASP A 61 18.21 7.60 -13.21
C ASP A 61 17.07 8.60 -13.40
N LYS A 62 16.21 8.41 -14.41
CA LYS A 62 15.12 9.34 -14.71
C LYS A 62 14.07 9.38 -13.60
N LEU A 63 13.80 8.24 -12.94
CA LEU A 63 12.89 8.17 -11.81
C LEU A 63 13.56 8.73 -10.56
N PHE A 64 14.81 8.37 -10.32
CA PHE A 64 15.59 8.82 -9.18
C PHE A 64 15.73 10.36 -9.13
N ASP A 65 16.00 10.99 -10.28
CA ASP A 65 16.13 12.46 -10.37
C ASP A 65 14.83 13.20 -10.05
N ARG A 66 13.69 12.56 -10.24
CA ARG A 66 12.37 13.12 -9.93
C ARG A 66 11.98 12.98 -8.46
N LEU A 67 12.69 12.13 -7.69
CA LEU A 67 12.40 11.94 -6.27
C LEU A 67 12.56 13.24 -5.48
N LYS A 68 11.62 13.47 -4.59
CA LYS A 68 11.57 14.61 -3.65
C LYS A 68 12.09 14.17 -2.28
N ALA A 69 12.26 15.13 -1.38
CA ALA A 69 12.60 14.82 0.00
C ALA A 69 11.59 13.85 0.66
N ASP A 70 10.31 13.99 0.36
CA ASP A 70 9.21 13.10 0.81
C ASP A 70 8.47 12.58 -0.42
N ASN A 71 8.48 11.27 -0.62
CA ASN A 71 7.83 10.60 -1.75
C ASN A 71 6.71 9.71 -1.24
N ARG A 72 5.53 9.88 -1.81
CA ARG A 72 4.32 9.15 -1.42
C ARG A 72 3.74 8.39 -2.60
N LEU A 73 3.38 7.16 -2.33
CA LEU A 73 2.66 6.30 -3.25
C LEU A 73 1.49 5.66 -2.50
N ASN A 74 0.30 5.76 -3.08
CA ASN A 74 -0.86 5.01 -2.61
C ASN A 74 -1.46 4.26 -3.80
N VAL A 75 -1.72 2.98 -3.62
CA VAL A 75 -2.38 2.12 -4.60
C VAL A 75 -3.55 1.44 -3.91
N ASN A 76 -4.74 1.56 -4.50
CA ASN A 76 -5.94 0.90 -3.99
C ASN A 76 -6.48 -0.01 -5.09
N LEU A 77 -6.75 -1.25 -4.74
CA LEU A 77 -7.33 -2.26 -5.60
C LEU A 77 -8.68 -2.69 -5.02
N ASN A 78 -9.73 -2.55 -5.82
CA ASN A 78 -11.07 -2.93 -5.43
C ASN A 78 -11.68 -3.81 -6.52
N THR A 79 -12.13 -4.99 -6.15
CA THR A 79 -12.87 -5.87 -7.07
C THR A 79 -14.10 -6.42 -6.38
N ASP A 80 -15.24 -6.38 -7.06
CA ASP A 80 -16.45 -7.04 -6.60
C ASP A 80 -16.51 -8.44 -7.19
N ILE A 81 -16.53 -9.44 -6.33
CA ILE A 81 -16.68 -10.84 -6.69
C ILE A 81 -18.14 -11.11 -7.05
N LEU A 82 -19.05 -10.58 -6.25
CA LEU A 82 -20.50 -10.71 -6.45
C LEU A 82 -21.18 -9.42 -5.98
N SER A 83 -22.03 -8.89 -6.81
CA SER A 83 -22.82 -7.72 -6.43
C SER A 83 -24.18 -7.76 -7.12
N PHE A 84 -25.24 -7.56 -6.36
CA PHE A 84 -26.59 -7.50 -6.90
C PHE A 84 -27.46 -6.51 -6.13
N GLY A 85 -28.43 -5.95 -6.82
CA GLY A 85 -29.37 -5.02 -6.21
C GLY A 85 -30.71 -5.02 -6.91
N TRP A 86 -31.77 -4.77 -6.14
CA TRP A 86 -33.15 -4.81 -6.61
C TRP A 86 -34.01 -3.75 -5.94
N TYR A 87 -35.04 -3.34 -6.65
CA TYR A 87 -36.06 -2.45 -6.14
C TYR A 87 -37.18 -3.22 -5.41
N ARG A 88 -37.63 -2.67 -4.29
CA ARG A 88 -38.86 -3.07 -3.63
C ARG A 88 -39.68 -1.82 -3.24
N GLY A 89 -40.65 -1.49 -4.05
CA GLY A 89 -41.38 -0.22 -3.94
C GLY A 89 -40.47 0.99 -4.16
N LYS A 90 -40.46 1.92 -3.20
CA LYS A 90 -39.56 3.11 -3.22
C LYS A 90 -38.17 2.84 -2.66
N GLY A 91 -37.93 1.63 -2.18
CA GLY A 91 -36.66 1.20 -1.60
C GLY A 91 -35.81 0.40 -2.58
N PHE A 92 -34.51 0.52 -2.45
CA PHE A 92 -33.50 -0.24 -3.20
C PHE A 92 -32.60 -0.99 -2.24
N TRP A 93 -32.50 -2.29 -2.41
CA TRP A 93 -31.61 -3.17 -1.66
C TRP A 93 -30.40 -3.53 -2.49
N SER A 94 -29.26 -3.63 -1.86
CA SER A 94 -28.04 -4.07 -2.50
C SER A 94 -27.22 -4.99 -1.61
N VAL A 95 -26.60 -5.99 -2.21
CA VAL A 95 -25.63 -6.87 -1.55
C VAL A 95 -24.39 -6.89 -2.42
N ASN A 96 -23.23 -6.83 -1.79
CA ASN A 96 -21.96 -6.99 -2.48
C ASN A 96 -21.00 -7.84 -1.63
N VAL A 97 -20.18 -8.59 -2.34
CA VAL A 97 -19.01 -9.30 -1.81
C VAL A 97 -17.83 -8.88 -2.67
N GLY A 98 -16.79 -8.40 -2.07
CA GLY A 98 -15.62 -7.90 -2.80
C GLY A 98 -14.33 -8.11 -2.03
N LEU A 99 -13.23 -7.95 -2.76
CA LEU A 99 -11.87 -7.88 -2.21
C LEU A 99 -11.37 -6.45 -2.31
N ARG A 100 -10.69 -6.03 -1.28
CA ARG A 100 -10.07 -4.72 -1.16
C ARG A 100 -8.61 -4.92 -0.77
N ALA A 101 -7.73 -4.22 -1.45
CA ALA A 101 -6.31 -4.17 -1.08
C ALA A 101 -5.82 -2.73 -1.21
N ASP A 102 -5.16 -2.27 -0.18
CA ASP A 102 -4.57 -0.94 -0.12
C ASP A 102 -3.08 -1.08 0.17
N PHE A 103 -2.30 -0.34 -0.56
CA PHE A 103 -0.88 -0.19 -0.37
C PHE A 103 -0.55 1.30 -0.24
N GLY A 104 0.24 1.65 0.76
CA GLY A 104 0.73 3.01 0.97
C GLY A 104 2.22 3.00 1.33
N ALA A 105 2.97 3.90 0.75
CA ALA A 105 4.37 4.15 1.07
C ALA A 105 4.62 5.64 1.20
N ALA A 106 5.40 6.03 2.22
CA ALA A 106 5.98 7.35 2.36
C ALA A 106 7.46 7.18 2.69
N LEU A 107 8.32 7.52 1.72
CA LEU A 107 9.75 7.25 1.78
C LEU A 107 10.53 8.51 1.38
N ALA A 108 11.56 8.83 2.17
CA ALA A 108 12.48 9.92 1.84
C ALA A 108 13.37 9.57 0.64
N LYS A 109 13.85 10.58 -0.10
CA LYS A 109 14.83 10.40 -1.16
C LYS A 109 16.11 9.72 -0.66
N ASP A 110 16.50 10.02 0.57
CA ASP A 110 17.72 9.45 1.17
C ASP A 110 17.63 7.94 1.36
N MET A 111 16.42 7.38 1.56
CA MET A 111 16.21 5.93 1.53
C MET A 111 16.62 5.33 0.18
N PHE A 112 16.18 5.93 -0.92
CA PHE A 112 16.51 5.48 -2.27
C PHE A 112 17.99 5.73 -2.58
N SER A 113 18.58 6.81 -2.06
CA SER A 113 20.02 7.09 -2.19
C SER A 113 20.85 6.02 -1.50
N MET A 114 20.48 5.66 -0.29
CA MET A 114 21.10 4.57 0.48
C MET A 114 20.97 3.24 -0.26
N MET A 115 19.77 2.87 -0.72
CA MET A 115 19.55 1.64 -1.48
C MET A 115 20.38 1.60 -2.77
N ARG A 116 20.49 2.73 -3.47
CA ARG A 116 21.30 2.86 -4.68
C ARG A 116 22.79 2.67 -4.40
N THR A 117 23.31 3.27 -3.34
CA THR A 117 24.71 3.09 -2.93
C THR A 117 24.98 1.66 -2.51
N MET A 118 24.04 0.99 -1.84
CA MET A 118 24.21 -0.38 -1.36
C MET A 118 23.95 -1.44 -2.43
N ASN A 119 23.28 -1.10 -3.54
CA ASN A 119 23.04 -2.02 -4.65
C ASN A 119 24.28 -2.13 -5.54
N GLY A 120 24.95 -3.27 -5.49
CA GLY A 120 26.25 -3.48 -6.16
C GLY A 120 27.41 -2.81 -5.43
N PHE A 121 27.23 -2.54 -4.15
CA PHE A 121 28.20 -1.88 -3.29
C PHE A 121 29.51 -2.70 -3.17
N ALA A 122 30.61 -2.07 -3.52
CA ALA A 122 31.94 -2.58 -3.23
C ALA A 122 32.68 -1.55 -2.37
N LEU A 123 33.44 -2.00 -1.39
CA LEU A 123 34.15 -1.11 -0.47
C LEU A 123 35.16 -0.21 -1.19
N GLU A 124 35.73 -0.69 -2.30
CA GLU A 124 36.64 0.10 -3.15
C GLU A 124 35.99 1.35 -3.75
N ASP A 125 34.68 1.32 -4.03
CA ASP A 125 33.95 2.44 -4.63
C ASP A 125 33.81 3.62 -3.66
N VAL A 126 33.89 3.35 -2.37
CA VAL A 126 33.69 4.33 -1.29
C VAL A 126 34.92 4.49 -0.41
N ALA A 127 36.05 3.89 -0.78
CA ALA A 127 37.32 3.99 -0.04
C ALA A 127 37.75 5.47 0.10
N GLY A 128 38.17 5.85 1.29
CA GLY A 128 38.51 7.22 1.64
C GLY A 128 37.33 8.14 1.85
N THR A 129 36.12 7.61 1.95
CA THR A 129 34.91 8.42 2.18
C THR A 129 34.16 8.02 3.47
N ASN A 130 33.36 8.95 3.95
CA ASN A 130 32.39 8.70 5.00
C ASN A 130 30.99 8.90 4.41
N GLN A 131 30.14 7.87 4.48
CA GLN A 131 28.76 7.89 4.02
C GLN A 131 27.85 7.98 5.23
N SER A 132 27.00 8.98 5.26
CA SER A 132 26.07 9.22 6.37
C SER A 132 24.65 9.34 5.85
N TYR A 133 23.75 8.52 6.38
CA TYR A 133 22.33 8.53 6.04
C TYR A 133 21.51 8.73 7.31
N SER A 134 20.54 9.63 7.25
CA SER A 134 19.61 9.89 8.34
C SER A 134 18.18 9.90 7.78
N LEU A 135 17.42 8.89 8.14
CA LEU A 135 16.05 8.69 7.68
C LEU A 135 15.09 8.86 8.84
N SER A 136 14.02 9.58 8.61
CA SER A 136 12.97 9.76 9.61
C SER A 136 11.57 9.58 8.99
N ASN A 137 10.64 9.07 9.79
CA ASN A 137 9.22 8.97 9.42
C ASN A 137 8.97 8.20 8.10
N GLN A 138 9.71 7.11 7.88
CA GLN A 138 9.45 6.23 6.73
C GLN A 138 8.29 5.29 7.07
N THR A 139 7.33 5.17 6.17
CA THR A 139 6.18 4.27 6.37
C THR A 139 5.92 3.43 5.15
N LEU A 140 5.61 2.16 5.42
CA LEU A 140 5.08 1.23 4.43
C LEU A 140 3.88 0.55 5.05
N ASN A 141 2.74 0.57 4.38
CA ASN A 141 1.56 -0.12 4.85
C ASN A 141 0.87 -0.87 3.71
N MET A 142 0.42 -2.06 4.02
CA MET A 142 -0.36 -2.90 3.14
C MET A 142 -1.47 -3.55 3.93
N LYS A 143 -2.67 -3.58 3.38
CA LYS A 143 -3.80 -4.31 3.94
C LYS A 143 -4.63 -4.94 2.83
N ALA A 144 -5.12 -6.14 3.09
CA ALA A 144 -6.04 -6.84 2.22
C ALA A 144 -7.19 -7.42 3.06
N TYR A 145 -8.42 -7.26 2.60
CA TYR A 145 -9.60 -7.76 3.28
C TYR A 145 -10.72 -8.08 2.29
N ALA A 146 -11.57 -9.03 2.67
CA ALA A 146 -12.83 -9.26 2.01
C ALA A 146 -13.92 -8.41 2.69
N GLU A 147 -14.84 -7.91 1.90
CA GLU A 147 -15.95 -7.09 2.34
C GLU A 147 -17.27 -7.73 1.93
N VAL A 148 -18.18 -7.88 2.86
CA VAL A 148 -19.58 -8.25 2.62
C VAL A 148 -20.47 -7.10 3.05
N GLY A 149 -21.12 -6.47 2.10
CA GLY A 149 -21.95 -5.28 2.33
C GLY A 149 -23.43 -5.56 2.06
N LEU A 150 -24.29 -5.06 2.95
CA LEU A 150 -25.74 -5.00 2.78
C LEU A 150 -26.19 -3.54 2.82
N GLY A 151 -26.70 -3.06 1.70
CA GLY A 151 -27.16 -1.68 1.54
C GLY A 151 -28.68 -1.59 1.40
N TYR A 152 -29.22 -0.52 1.93
CA TYR A 152 -30.60 -0.11 1.72
C TYR A 152 -30.67 1.38 1.50
N SER A 153 -31.38 1.78 0.46
CA SER A 153 -31.69 3.19 0.22
C SER A 153 -33.18 3.38 -0.08
N ARG A 154 -33.71 4.55 0.26
CA ARG A 154 -35.11 4.85 0.07
C ARG A 154 -35.30 6.28 -0.40
N ARG A 155 -36.16 6.44 -1.39
CA ARG A 155 -36.68 7.73 -1.80
C ARG A 155 -37.75 8.19 -0.77
N ILE A 156 -37.36 9.19 0.04
CA ILE A 156 -38.20 9.76 1.11
C ILE A 156 -39.25 10.70 0.51
N THR A 157 -38.74 11.59 -0.40
CA THR A 157 -39.59 12.48 -1.19
C THR A 157 -39.25 12.32 -2.68
N GLU A 158 -39.92 13.02 -3.56
CA GLU A 158 -39.60 13.04 -4.99
C GLU A 158 -38.16 13.58 -5.25
N LYS A 159 -37.67 14.39 -4.34
CA LYS A 159 -36.37 15.05 -4.44
C LYS A 159 -35.29 14.43 -3.54
N LEU A 160 -35.64 13.80 -2.43
CA LEU A 160 -34.71 13.31 -1.41
C LEU A 160 -34.64 11.79 -1.40
N THR A 161 -33.45 11.25 -1.58
CA THR A 161 -33.12 9.85 -1.35
C THR A 161 -32.08 9.76 -0.25
N VAL A 162 -32.27 8.86 0.71
CA VAL A 162 -31.31 8.53 1.75
C VAL A 162 -30.97 7.05 1.69
N GLY A 163 -29.77 6.70 2.10
CA GLY A 163 -29.31 5.31 2.12
C GLY A 163 -28.29 5.06 3.21
N GLY A 164 -28.22 3.81 3.59
CA GLY A 164 -27.19 3.29 4.49
C GLY A 164 -26.72 1.93 4.03
N ARG A 165 -25.52 1.57 4.43
CA ARG A 165 -24.90 0.28 4.13
C ARG A 165 -24.15 -0.20 5.35
N VAL A 166 -24.36 -1.44 5.74
CA VAL A 166 -23.60 -2.13 6.78
C VAL A 166 -22.61 -3.07 6.10
N LYS A 167 -21.40 -3.11 6.59
CA LYS A 167 -20.30 -3.91 6.05
C LYS A 167 -19.74 -4.82 7.11
N VAL A 168 -19.47 -6.07 6.76
CA VAL A 168 -18.61 -6.97 7.51
C VAL A 168 -17.28 -7.05 6.77
N LEU A 169 -16.21 -6.79 7.47
CA LEU A 169 -14.85 -6.79 6.97
C LEU A 169 -14.13 -8.03 7.51
N LEU A 170 -13.56 -8.82 6.62
CA LEU A 170 -12.81 -10.02 6.95
C LEU A 170 -11.36 -9.78 6.54
N GLY A 171 -10.52 -9.43 7.51
CA GLY A 171 -9.10 -9.17 7.30
C GLY A 171 -8.35 -10.41 6.85
N LEU A 172 -7.64 -10.32 5.73
CA LEU A 172 -6.86 -11.40 5.15
C LEU A 172 -5.37 -11.23 5.44
N ALA A 173 -4.87 -10.00 5.28
CA ALA A 173 -3.47 -9.66 5.52
C ALA A 173 -3.33 -8.19 5.93
N ARG A 174 -2.40 -7.91 6.82
CA ARG A 174 -1.91 -6.56 7.12
C ARG A 174 -0.41 -6.62 7.34
N ALA A 175 0.31 -5.69 6.72
CA ALA A 175 1.70 -5.41 7.03
C ALA A 175 1.85 -3.90 7.17
N GLU A 176 2.51 -3.48 8.23
CA GLU A 176 2.79 -2.07 8.51
C GLU A 176 4.21 -1.97 9.05
N MET A 177 5.01 -1.13 8.43
CA MET A 177 6.35 -0.81 8.86
C MET A 177 6.44 0.70 9.05
N ASN A 178 6.85 1.11 10.23
CA ASN A 178 7.14 2.50 10.56
C ASN A 178 8.57 2.59 11.06
N ILE A 179 9.41 3.32 10.34
CA ILE A 179 10.75 3.68 10.76
C ILE A 179 10.70 5.12 11.23
N ASN A 180 10.70 5.32 12.54
CA ASN A 180 10.67 6.66 13.15
C ASN A 180 11.99 7.38 12.93
N GLN A 181 13.09 6.64 13.06
CA GLN A 181 14.45 7.11 12.83
C GLN A 181 15.35 5.94 12.45
N PHE A 182 16.21 6.16 11.48
CA PHE A 182 17.29 5.28 11.12
C PHE A 182 18.49 6.12 10.71
N ASP A 183 19.58 5.98 11.42
CA ASP A 183 20.85 6.63 11.14
C ASP A 183 21.87 5.55 10.83
N LEU A 184 22.62 5.75 9.76
CA LEU A 184 23.72 4.88 9.36
C LEU A 184 24.93 5.76 9.01
N ASN A 185 26.04 5.52 9.66
CA ASN A 185 27.32 6.09 9.31
C ASN A 185 28.24 4.94 8.89
N LEU A 186 28.75 5.02 7.68
CA LEU A 186 29.71 4.08 7.13
C LEU A 186 30.99 4.85 6.84
N ASP A 187 32.05 4.52 7.57
CA ASP A 187 33.37 5.06 7.38
C ASP A 187 34.27 3.99 6.73
N VAL A 188 34.79 4.31 5.55
CA VAL A 188 35.65 3.42 4.78
C VAL A 188 36.95 4.13 4.52
N PRO A 189 37.95 4.02 5.40
CA PRO A 189 39.27 4.57 5.18
C PRO A 189 39.94 4.02 3.92
N ASN A 190 40.98 4.70 3.45
CA ASN A 190 41.82 4.13 2.42
C ASN A 190 42.55 2.88 2.95
N PRO A 191 42.77 1.88 2.10
CA PRO A 191 43.47 0.68 2.52
C PRO A 191 44.83 0.99 3.14
N GLN A 192 45.12 0.37 4.27
CA GLN A 192 46.38 0.52 4.96
C GLN A 192 47.55 -0.26 4.28
N TYR A 193 47.21 -1.19 3.41
CA TYR A 193 48.12 -2.07 2.71
C TYR A 193 48.07 -1.81 1.20
N THR A 194 49.18 -2.00 0.51
CA THR A 194 49.27 -1.72 -0.93
C THR A 194 48.81 -2.87 -1.82
N ASN A 195 48.65 -4.07 -1.26
CA ASN A 195 48.30 -5.28 -2.00
C ASN A 195 47.29 -6.11 -1.20
N TYR A 196 46.06 -6.19 -1.70
CA TYR A 196 44.97 -6.97 -1.07
C TYR A 196 45.29 -8.47 -1.07
N ALA A 197 45.87 -9.01 -2.14
CA ALA A 197 46.19 -10.43 -2.22
C ALA A 197 47.20 -10.87 -1.16
N ASP A 198 48.19 -10.02 -0.84
CA ASP A 198 49.12 -10.27 0.25
C ASP A 198 48.45 -10.19 1.63
N TYR A 199 47.45 -9.30 1.77
CA TYR A 199 46.67 -9.17 2.98
C TYR A 199 45.76 -10.39 3.20
N GLU A 200 45.03 -10.80 2.17
CA GLU A 200 44.16 -11.97 2.18
C GLU A 200 44.93 -13.26 2.44
N SER A 201 46.14 -13.40 1.93
CA SER A 201 46.99 -14.57 2.14
C SER A 201 47.39 -14.81 3.61
N ARG A 202 47.21 -13.83 4.48
CA ARG A 202 47.49 -13.90 5.91
C ARG A 202 46.41 -14.63 6.72
N GLY A 203 45.31 -15.07 6.07
CA GLY A 203 44.24 -15.89 6.60
C GLY A 203 42.98 -15.09 6.86
N GLU A 204 41.83 -15.64 6.52
CA GLU A 204 40.46 -15.27 6.80
C GLU A 204 40.07 -13.77 6.95
N LEU A 205 40.80 -12.87 6.32
CA LEU A 205 40.57 -11.45 6.38
C LEU A 205 39.53 -11.05 5.33
N SER A 206 38.57 -10.27 5.74
CA SER A 206 37.50 -9.75 4.86
C SER A 206 37.93 -8.45 4.18
N PRO A 207 37.30 -8.04 3.07
CA PRO A 207 37.48 -6.72 2.51
C PRO A 207 37.26 -5.58 3.51
N SER A 208 36.35 -5.74 4.47
CA SER A 208 36.13 -4.76 5.54
C SER A 208 37.39 -4.58 6.42
N ASP A 209 38.13 -5.65 6.73
CA ASP A 209 39.38 -5.58 7.50
C ASP A 209 40.46 -4.91 6.70
N TRP A 210 40.52 -5.18 5.38
CA TRP A 210 41.49 -4.56 4.47
C TRP A 210 41.39 -3.03 4.44
N TYR A 211 40.14 -2.52 4.33
CA TYR A 211 39.87 -1.08 4.34
C TYR A 211 39.84 -0.50 5.76
N GLY A 212 39.74 -1.34 6.79
CA GLY A 212 39.45 -0.87 8.14
C GLY A 212 38.07 -0.23 8.22
N ALA A 213 37.14 -0.72 7.40
CA ALA A 213 35.79 -0.18 7.33
C ALA A 213 35.00 -0.48 8.62
N HIS A 214 34.29 0.51 9.12
CA HIS A 214 33.39 0.35 10.24
C HIS A 214 32.11 1.13 10.02
N TYR A 215 31.06 0.70 10.69
CA TYR A 215 29.77 1.35 10.62
C TYR A 215 29.15 1.46 12.01
N ASP A 216 28.45 2.55 12.20
CA ASP A 216 27.57 2.77 13.33
C ASP A 216 26.14 2.94 12.82
N TYR A 217 25.19 2.29 13.46
CA TYR A 217 23.79 2.45 13.14
C TYR A 217 22.93 2.62 14.36
N SER A 218 21.87 3.37 14.20
CA SER A 218 20.80 3.52 15.17
C SER A 218 19.47 3.38 14.47
N ALA A 219 18.59 2.51 14.96
CA ALA A 219 17.29 2.29 14.37
C ALA A 219 16.19 2.33 15.43
N ASN A 220 15.11 3.03 15.15
CA ASN A 220 13.90 3.07 15.95
C ASN A 220 12.69 2.95 15.03
N GLY A 221 11.88 1.94 15.24
CA GLY A 221 10.70 1.69 14.44
C GLY A 221 9.91 0.52 14.94
N ASN A 222 8.83 0.22 14.23
CA ASN A 222 8.01 -0.94 14.51
C ASN A 222 7.52 -1.60 13.22
N VAL A 223 7.36 -2.90 13.27
CA VAL A 223 6.74 -3.70 12.21
C VAL A 223 5.56 -4.44 12.82
N ILE A 224 4.41 -4.35 12.16
CA ILE A 224 3.18 -5.05 12.54
C ILE A 224 2.76 -5.90 11.35
N THR A 225 2.59 -7.19 11.57
CA THR A 225 2.03 -8.11 10.59
C THR A 225 0.85 -8.86 11.17
N THR A 226 -0.15 -9.11 10.35
CA THR A 226 -1.32 -9.91 10.73
C THR A 226 -1.66 -10.82 9.57
N LEU A 227 -1.46 -12.12 9.77
CA LEU A 227 -1.74 -13.21 8.83
C LEU A 227 -2.29 -14.40 9.62
N LYS A 228 -3.08 -15.25 8.98
CA LYS A 228 -3.71 -16.38 9.67
C LYS A 228 -2.71 -17.47 10.09
N GLY A 229 -1.73 -17.79 9.30
CA GLY A 229 -0.80 -18.90 9.55
C GLY A 229 0.66 -18.59 9.25
N GLY A 230 0.90 -17.53 8.48
CA GLY A 230 2.24 -17.06 8.17
C GLY A 230 2.73 -16.08 9.21
N GLY A 231 4.01 -15.94 9.32
CA GLY A 231 4.54 -15.03 10.30
C GLY A 231 5.99 -14.70 10.15
N MET A 232 6.33 -13.72 10.94
CA MET A 232 7.68 -13.32 11.19
C MET A 232 8.16 -14.09 12.42
N THR A 233 9.22 -14.83 12.30
CA THR A 233 9.89 -15.44 13.46
C THR A 233 11.09 -14.58 13.85
N PHE A 234 11.36 -14.56 15.14
CA PHE A 234 12.45 -13.79 15.72
C PHE A 234 13.46 -14.72 16.36
N ASP A 235 14.72 -14.42 16.20
CA ASP A 235 15.80 -15.10 16.90
C ASP A 235 15.85 -14.74 18.42
N ASN A 236 16.78 -15.35 19.14
CA ASN A 236 16.95 -15.12 20.58
C ASN A 236 17.39 -13.68 20.92
N ASN A 237 17.82 -12.90 19.94
CA ASN A 237 18.23 -11.50 20.08
C ASN A 237 17.12 -10.53 19.69
N GLY A 238 15.94 -11.05 19.29
CA GLY A 238 14.82 -10.25 18.82
C GLY A 238 14.96 -9.75 17.37
N MET A 239 15.91 -10.30 16.62
CA MET A 239 16.08 -10.02 15.19
C MET A 239 15.13 -10.90 14.37
N ILE A 240 14.68 -10.40 13.23
CA ILE A 240 13.86 -11.19 12.30
C ILE A 240 14.71 -12.34 11.75
N ASP A 241 14.32 -13.57 12.09
CA ASP A 241 15.00 -14.79 11.66
C ASP A 241 14.43 -15.31 10.34
N ASN A 242 13.10 -15.32 10.22
CA ASN A 242 12.42 -15.72 9.00
C ASN A 242 11.13 -14.93 8.80
N PHE A 243 10.81 -14.70 7.53
CA PHE A 243 9.53 -14.15 7.11
C PHE A 243 8.95 -15.07 6.03
N ASP A 244 7.97 -15.89 6.43
CA ASP A 244 7.33 -16.84 5.54
C ASP A 244 5.90 -16.39 5.20
N LEU A 245 5.62 -16.29 3.91
CA LEU A 245 4.32 -15.95 3.33
C LEU A 245 3.95 -17.02 2.31
N ASP A 246 3.25 -18.04 2.77
CA ASP A 246 2.68 -19.03 1.85
C ASP A 246 1.23 -18.66 1.50
N ALA A 247 0.83 -18.96 0.26
CA ALA A 247 -0.56 -18.78 -0.17
C ALA A 247 -1.56 -19.59 0.67
N GLY A 248 -1.11 -20.68 1.30
CA GLY A 248 -1.88 -21.47 2.26
C GLY A 248 -2.20 -20.72 3.58
N ASP A 249 -1.44 -19.70 3.92
CA ASP A 249 -1.61 -18.89 5.12
C ASP A 249 -2.65 -17.78 4.94
N LEU A 250 -3.12 -17.55 3.73
CA LEU A 250 -4.18 -16.61 3.46
C LEU A 250 -5.51 -17.14 4.02
N GLY A 251 -6.03 -16.46 5.00
CA GLY A 251 -7.29 -16.77 5.65
C GLY A 251 -7.78 -15.59 6.46
N ILE A 252 -8.92 -15.76 7.13
CA ILE A 252 -9.46 -14.71 7.99
C ILE A 252 -8.57 -14.58 9.21
N ALA A 253 -7.82 -13.49 9.28
CA ALA A 253 -6.91 -13.14 10.38
C ALA A 253 -7.54 -12.15 11.36
N GLY A 254 -8.68 -11.57 10.99
CA GLY A 254 -9.43 -10.66 11.84
C GLY A 254 -10.78 -10.31 11.22
N SER A 255 -11.65 -9.68 12.00
CA SER A 255 -12.94 -9.20 11.51
C SER A 255 -13.27 -7.82 12.06
N GLY A 256 -14.04 -7.08 11.30
CA GLY A 256 -14.55 -5.77 11.67
C GLY A 256 -15.90 -5.51 11.03
N PHE A 257 -16.47 -4.37 11.34
CA PHE A 257 -17.68 -3.89 10.66
C PHE A 257 -17.57 -2.40 10.40
N GLY A 258 -18.31 -1.94 9.43
CA GLY A 258 -18.38 -0.54 9.07
C GLY A 258 -19.79 -0.14 8.65
N ILE A 259 -20.06 1.14 8.68
CA ILE A 259 -21.33 1.70 8.26
C ILE A 259 -21.05 2.84 7.28
N ASP A 260 -21.78 2.84 6.16
CA ASP A 260 -21.80 3.95 5.22
C ASP A 260 -23.19 4.61 5.26
N LEU A 261 -23.21 5.92 5.24
CA LEU A 261 -24.43 6.71 5.16
C LEU A 261 -24.35 7.63 3.94
N GLY A 262 -25.48 7.86 3.30
CA GLY A 262 -25.51 8.73 2.14
C GLY A 262 -26.87 9.35 1.88
N ALA A 263 -26.85 10.49 1.24
CA ALA A 263 -28.04 11.20 0.81
C ALA A 263 -27.81 11.84 -0.56
N SER A 264 -28.88 11.95 -1.33
CA SER A 264 -28.93 12.73 -2.56
C SER A 264 -30.18 13.57 -2.61
N TYR A 265 -30.05 14.83 -3.03
CA TYR A 265 -31.15 15.78 -3.12
C TYR A 265 -31.19 16.42 -4.51
N LYS A 266 -32.27 16.23 -5.23
CA LYS A 266 -32.52 16.85 -6.52
C LYS A 266 -32.99 18.29 -6.32
N VAL A 267 -32.08 19.24 -6.50
CA VAL A 267 -32.39 20.69 -6.35
C VAL A 267 -33.27 21.15 -7.49
N TRP A 268 -32.83 20.87 -8.73
CA TRP A 268 -33.53 21.11 -9.98
C TRP A 268 -33.51 19.88 -10.87
N ASP A 269 -34.18 19.90 -11.99
CA ASP A 269 -34.22 18.73 -12.89
C ASP A 269 -32.87 18.31 -13.42
N ASN A 270 -31.95 19.26 -13.53
CA ASN A 270 -30.57 19.08 -14.03
C ASN A 270 -29.51 19.19 -12.93
N LEU A 271 -29.89 19.37 -11.66
CA LEU A 271 -28.93 19.51 -10.57
C LEU A 271 -29.31 18.63 -9.37
N THR A 272 -28.42 17.69 -9.05
CA THR A 272 -28.50 16.87 -7.85
C THR A 272 -27.27 17.11 -6.99
N VAL A 273 -27.48 17.40 -5.71
CA VAL A 273 -26.45 17.51 -4.69
C VAL A 273 -26.47 16.24 -3.85
N SER A 274 -25.31 15.71 -3.51
CA SER A 274 -25.23 14.51 -2.71
C SER A 274 -24.05 14.56 -1.74
N ALA A 275 -24.21 13.87 -0.61
CA ALA A 275 -23.21 13.74 0.42
C ALA A 275 -23.18 12.31 0.97
N SER A 276 -22.02 11.85 1.40
CA SER A 276 -21.83 10.56 2.05
C SER A 276 -20.77 10.62 3.12
N ILE A 277 -20.92 9.75 4.10
CA ILE A 277 -19.91 9.44 5.12
C ILE A 277 -19.71 7.94 5.02
N LEU A 278 -18.48 7.52 4.79
CA LEU A 278 -18.10 6.13 4.57
C LEU A 278 -17.16 5.67 5.69
N ASP A 279 -17.20 4.36 5.95
CA ASP A 279 -16.27 3.71 6.89
C ASP A 279 -16.36 4.25 8.34
N LEU A 280 -17.59 4.48 8.81
CA LEU A 280 -17.89 4.78 10.21
C LEU A 280 -17.71 3.55 11.10
#